data_0a37241b1a199953b26baa27da3a70de
#
_entry.id   0a37241b1a199953b26baa27da3a70de
#
_cell.length_a   1.000
_cell.length_b   1.000
_cell.length_c   1.000
_cell.angle_alpha   90.00
_cell.angle_beta   90.00
_cell.angle_gamma   90.00
#
_symmetry.space_group_name_H-M   'P 1'
#
loop_
_entity.id
_entity.type
_entity.pdbx_description
1 polymer ?
#
loop_
_entity_poly.entity_id
_entity_poly.type
_entity_poly.pdbx_seq_one_letter_code
_entity_poly.pdbx_strand_id
1 'polypeptide(L)'
;MGGFFGVASKEDCVFDLFFGTDYHSHLGTRRAGMAVYSEEHGFEKAIHKIDNAPFRTKFDKEANTMKGNFGIGCISDYEAQPILVRSHHGTFAITTVGKINNAQEIIDTILQGRTHFFEMSNGEINATELVAAIIDQKDNFIDGIRYAQEIIEGSMSMLILTPKGVYLARDKYGRTPIIVGKKDGAFCAAFESFAFLNLGYSTYRELGPGEVAVMTSDALKTLVLPGKEMKICTFLWIYYGYPSSTYEGVNVEEMRYRCGQLLARRDNVKPDIVAGVPDSGTAHAVGYANESGIPFSRPFIKYTPTWPRSFMPTIQSKRNLIAKMKLIPIEELIRDKSLLLIDDSIVRGTQLRETTEYLFESGAKEVHIRPACPPLVYGCKYLNFSRSNSEMELITRNVIAELEGGDVSDEVLQEYADYTSEKYQKMVDKICEKLKFTSLRFHRLDDMLEAVGIEPEKLCTYCWNGKE
;
A
#
# COMPACT_ATOMS: atom_id res chain seq x y z
N MET A 1 0.79 0.52 5.84
CA MET A 1 1.66 -0.31 4.97
C MET A 1 3.08 0.24 5.07
N GLY A 2 3.99 -0.19 4.29
CA GLY A 2 5.35 0.31 4.19
C GLY A 2 5.88 0.09 2.78
N GLY A 3 7.08 0.59 2.53
CA GLY A 3 7.83 0.36 1.29
C GLY A 3 9.31 0.41 1.57
N PHE A 4 10.10 -0.17 0.71
CA PHE A 4 11.54 -0.24 0.85
C PHE A 4 12.28 0.12 -0.43
N PHE A 5 13.52 0.52 -0.26
CA PHE A 5 14.49 0.74 -1.33
C PHE A 5 15.82 0.11 -0.94
N GLY A 6 16.44 -0.62 -1.87
CA GLY A 6 17.77 -1.20 -1.71
C GLY A 6 18.69 -0.74 -2.83
N VAL A 7 19.98 -0.61 -2.55
CA VAL A 7 20.97 -0.19 -3.53
C VAL A 7 22.31 -0.91 -3.35
N ALA A 8 22.97 -1.22 -4.45
CA ALA A 8 24.33 -1.73 -4.51
C ALA A 8 25.08 -0.96 -5.60
N SER A 9 26.17 -0.28 -5.25
CA SER A 9 26.90 0.62 -6.14
C SER A 9 28.41 0.45 -5.99
N LYS A 10 29.14 0.75 -7.04
CA LYS A 10 30.62 0.89 -7.00
C LYS A 10 31.06 2.12 -6.23
N GLU A 11 30.24 3.15 -6.25
CA GLU A 11 30.45 4.41 -5.56
C GLU A 11 29.56 4.53 -4.32
N ASP A 12 29.70 5.63 -3.57
CA ASP A 12 28.84 5.93 -2.44
C ASP A 12 27.38 6.00 -2.87
N CYS A 13 26.53 5.19 -2.25
CA CYS A 13 25.12 5.02 -2.60
C CYS A 13 24.15 5.78 -1.69
N VAL A 14 24.65 6.55 -0.72
CA VAL A 14 23.80 7.14 0.34
C VAL A 14 22.74 8.07 -0.23
N PHE A 15 23.05 8.89 -1.23
CA PHE A 15 22.05 9.76 -1.86
C PHE A 15 20.98 8.99 -2.64
N ASP A 16 21.37 7.93 -3.36
CA ASP A 16 20.42 7.07 -4.05
C ASP A 16 19.49 6.41 -3.05
N LEU A 17 20.04 5.92 -1.94
CA LEU A 17 19.27 5.30 -0.85
C LEU A 17 18.32 6.30 -0.19
N PHE A 18 18.80 7.51 0.11
CA PHE A 18 18.03 8.57 0.75
C PHE A 18 16.81 8.96 -0.11
N PHE A 19 17.02 9.33 -1.37
CA PHE A 19 15.93 9.71 -2.26
C PHE A 19 15.05 8.52 -2.65
N GLY A 20 15.64 7.35 -2.89
CA GLY A 20 14.89 6.13 -3.17
C GLY A 20 13.95 5.75 -2.03
N THR A 21 14.39 5.91 -0.78
CA THR A 21 13.54 5.70 0.40
C THR A 21 12.47 6.78 0.53
N ASP A 22 12.84 8.07 0.32
CA ASP A 22 11.89 9.18 0.37
C ASP A 22 10.73 9.04 -0.62
N TYR A 23 10.99 8.52 -1.81
CA TYR A 23 9.94 8.23 -2.82
C TYR A 23 8.90 7.22 -2.36
N HIS A 24 9.15 6.47 -1.28
CA HIS A 24 8.18 5.58 -0.65
C HIS A 24 7.39 6.24 0.50
N SER A 25 7.56 7.54 0.76
CA SER A 25 6.92 8.25 1.88
C SER A 25 5.39 8.30 1.82
N HIS A 26 4.78 8.08 0.65
CA HIS A 26 3.33 7.97 0.50
C HIS A 26 2.78 6.65 1.08
N LEU A 27 3.62 5.60 1.24
CA LEU A 27 3.22 4.28 1.73
C LEU A 27 3.19 4.16 3.26
N GLY A 28 3.77 5.12 3.99
CA GLY A 28 3.78 5.11 5.45
C GLY A 28 4.05 6.49 6.05
N THR A 29 3.70 6.68 7.31
CA THR A 29 3.69 8.01 7.93
C THR A 29 4.25 8.06 9.34
N ARG A 30 4.74 6.94 9.88
CA ARG A 30 5.15 6.92 11.28
C ARG A 30 6.65 6.82 11.49
N ARG A 31 7.30 5.92 10.76
CA ARG A 31 8.72 5.61 10.95
C ARG A 31 9.40 5.44 9.61
N ALA A 32 10.67 5.71 9.60
CA ALA A 32 11.55 5.41 8.48
C ALA A 32 12.93 5.05 9.00
N GLY A 33 13.70 4.35 8.19
CA GLY A 33 15.06 4.00 8.54
C GLY A 33 15.91 3.73 7.31
N MET A 34 17.21 3.87 7.51
CA MET A 34 18.25 3.56 6.54
C MET A 34 19.37 2.77 7.21
N ALA A 35 19.95 1.80 6.51
CA ALA A 35 21.17 1.14 6.90
C ALA A 35 22.08 1.04 5.68
N VAL A 36 23.37 1.31 5.86
CA VAL A 36 24.38 1.22 4.82
C VAL A 36 25.57 0.39 5.28
N TYR A 37 26.34 -0.09 4.33
CA TYR A 37 27.58 -0.82 4.58
C TYR A 37 28.67 -0.38 3.60
N SER A 38 29.87 -0.20 4.12
CA SER A 38 31.13 -0.15 3.36
C SER A 38 32.21 -0.94 4.08
N GLU A 39 33.26 -1.35 3.37
CA GLU A 39 34.41 -2.03 3.99
C GLU A 39 35.13 -1.12 4.98
N GLU A 40 35.20 0.19 4.69
CA GLU A 40 35.92 1.17 5.50
C GLU A 40 35.16 1.53 6.81
N HIS A 41 33.86 1.72 6.75
CA HIS A 41 33.07 2.23 7.89
C HIS A 41 32.20 1.14 8.56
N GLY A 42 32.09 -0.06 7.96
CA GLY A 42 31.21 -1.13 8.43
C GLY A 42 29.75 -0.80 8.22
N PHE A 43 28.89 -1.23 9.16
CA PHE A 43 27.45 -0.95 9.15
C PHE A 43 27.14 0.34 9.89
N GLU A 44 26.41 1.24 9.23
CA GLU A 44 25.78 2.40 9.85
C GLU A 44 24.26 2.32 9.71
N LYS A 45 23.52 2.75 10.73
CA LYS A 45 22.05 2.67 10.77
C LYS A 45 21.46 3.91 11.42
N ALA A 46 20.34 4.41 10.87
CA ALA A 46 19.52 5.44 11.49
C ALA A 46 18.02 5.11 11.32
N ILE A 47 17.24 5.37 12.37
CA ILE A 47 15.79 5.21 12.37
C ILE A 47 15.16 6.44 13.02
N HIS A 48 14.18 7.04 12.36
CA HIS A 48 13.47 8.21 12.88
C HIS A 48 11.94 8.03 12.82
N LYS A 49 11.24 8.72 13.72
CA LYS A 49 9.82 8.99 13.60
C LYS A 49 9.62 10.12 12.58
N ILE A 50 8.74 9.87 11.60
CA ILE A 50 8.40 10.82 10.51
C ILE A 50 6.96 11.33 10.61
N ASP A 51 6.30 11.10 11.74
CA ASP A 51 4.93 11.52 12.01
C ASP A 51 4.75 13.03 12.14
N ASN A 52 5.80 13.75 12.51
CA ASN A 52 5.79 15.19 12.76
C ASN A 52 6.65 16.02 11.78
N ALA A 53 7.42 15.38 10.89
CA ALA A 53 8.20 16.03 9.86
C ALA A 53 8.48 15.08 8.70
N PRO A 54 8.64 15.59 7.44
CA PRO A 54 8.95 14.77 6.29
C PRO A 54 10.25 13.98 6.45
N PHE A 55 10.35 12.85 5.75
CA PHE A 55 11.55 11.99 5.70
C PHE A 55 12.82 12.82 5.47
N ARG A 56 12.84 13.66 4.43
CA ARG A 56 14.00 14.47 4.05
C ARG A 56 14.53 15.32 5.19
N THR A 57 13.65 15.93 5.96
CA THR A 57 14.05 16.77 7.11
C THR A 57 14.64 15.93 8.24
N LYS A 58 14.12 14.71 8.44
CA LYS A 58 14.59 13.83 9.52
C LYS A 58 15.93 13.18 9.25
N PHE A 59 16.21 12.88 7.97
CA PHE A 59 17.42 12.17 7.54
C PHE A 59 18.46 13.06 6.85
N ASP A 60 18.32 14.38 6.89
CA ASP A 60 19.27 15.33 6.28
C ASP A 60 20.69 15.16 6.79
N LYS A 61 20.85 14.94 8.10
CA LYS A 61 22.16 14.70 8.70
C LYS A 61 22.77 13.41 8.16
N GLU A 62 22.02 12.32 8.19
CA GLU A 62 22.45 10.99 7.75
C GLU A 62 22.83 11.00 6.26
N ALA A 63 22.05 11.67 5.42
CA ALA A 63 22.34 11.82 4.00
C ALA A 63 23.69 12.49 3.73
N ASN A 64 24.16 13.32 4.64
CA ASN A 64 25.44 14.05 4.50
C ASN A 64 26.61 13.40 5.26
N THR A 65 26.36 12.47 6.20
CA THR A 65 27.39 11.90 7.06
C THR A 65 27.64 10.41 6.86
N MET A 66 26.61 9.64 6.53
CA MET A 66 26.74 8.19 6.28
C MET A 66 27.52 7.96 4.96
N LYS A 67 28.18 6.84 4.90
CA LYS A 67 28.94 6.37 3.71
C LYS A 67 28.71 4.89 3.50
N GLY A 68 28.44 4.51 2.24
CA GLY A 68 28.21 3.10 1.93
C GLY A 68 28.15 2.80 0.43
N ASN A 69 28.51 1.56 0.08
CA ASN A 69 28.38 1.03 -1.27
C ASN A 69 27.13 0.15 -1.42
N PHE A 70 26.64 -0.38 -0.30
CA PHE A 70 25.39 -1.13 -0.20
C PHE A 70 24.49 -0.47 0.82
N GLY A 71 23.18 -0.46 0.56
CA GLY A 71 22.23 0.11 1.49
C GLY A 71 20.83 -0.43 1.33
N ILE A 72 20.07 -0.38 2.42
CA ILE A 72 18.63 -0.63 2.46
C ILE A 72 17.94 0.47 3.26
N GLY A 73 16.78 0.91 2.80
CA GLY A 73 15.96 1.89 3.49
C GLY A 73 14.49 1.49 3.44
N CYS A 74 13.70 1.99 4.38
CA CYS A 74 12.29 1.71 4.44
C CYS A 74 11.47 2.83 5.06
N ILE A 75 10.22 2.86 4.67
CA ILE A 75 9.14 3.59 5.31
C ILE A 75 8.24 2.55 5.98
N SER A 76 7.83 2.74 7.23
CA SER A 76 6.98 1.82 7.97
C SER A 76 5.97 2.55 8.85
N ASP A 77 4.77 1.98 8.95
CA ASP A 77 3.72 2.46 9.88
C ASP A 77 3.74 1.70 11.21
N TYR A 78 4.47 0.60 11.30
CA TYR A 78 4.43 -0.31 12.45
C TYR A 78 5.79 -0.42 13.14
N GLU A 79 6.73 -1.10 12.52
CA GLU A 79 7.98 -1.48 13.14
C GLU A 79 9.08 -0.43 12.95
N ALA A 80 9.99 -0.36 13.93
CA ALA A 80 11.27 0.30 13.78
C ALA A 80 12.19 -0.60 12.96
N GLN A 81 12.62 -0.15 11.79
CA GLN A 81 13.49 -0.89 10.86
C GLN A 81 14.30 0.08 9.98
N PRO A 82 15.44 -0.34 9.37
CA PRO A 82 16.00 -1.69 9.36
C PRO A 82 16.53 -2.14 10.72
N ILE A 83 16.49 -3.44 10.99
CA ILE A 83 17.10 -4.04 12.18
C ILE A 83 18.51 -4.53 11.83
N LEU A 84 19.51 -4.17 12.65
CA LEU A 84 20.86 -4.69 12.54
C LEU A 84 21.01 -5.88 13.48
N VAL A 85 21.40 -7.00 12.92
CA VAL A 85 21.50 -8.30 13.61
C VAL A 85 22.93 -8.82 13.56
N ARG A 86 23.38 -9.47 14.63
CA ARG A 86 24.59 -10.27 14.66
C ARG A 86 24.21 -11.71 14.99
N SER A 87 24.45 -12.61 14.06
CA SER A 87 24.15 -14.03 14.21
C SER A 87 25.28 -14.92 13.69
N HIS A 88 25.05 -16.23 13.59
CA HIS A 88 26.01 -17.15 12.97
C HIS A 88 26.21 -16.88 11.47
N HIS A 89 25.25 -16.21 10.78
CA HIS A 89 25.42 -15.72 9.41
C HIS A 89 26.36 -14.51 9.30
N GLY A 90 26.85 -13.98 10.40
CA GLY A 90 27.62 -12.74 10.49
C GLY A 90 26.73 -11.55 10.88
N THR A 91 27.19 -10.34 10.58
CA THR A 91 26.40 -9.11 10.76
C THR A 91 25.63 -8.81 9.47
N PHE A 92 24.34 -8.49 9.62
CA PHE A 92 23.48 -8.06 8.51
C PHE A 92 22.42 -7.09 8.99
N ALA A 93 21.84 -6.31 8.07
CA ALA A 93 20.65 -5.52 8.37
C ALA A 93 19.46 -6.02 7.51
N ILE A 94 18.25 -5.97 8.07
CA ILE A 94 17.04 -6.46 7.41
C ILE A 94 15.93 -5.43 7.47
N THR A 95 15.17 -5.32 6.38
CA THR A 95 13.90 -4.61 6.31
C THR A 95 12.83 -5.48 5.66
N THR A 96 11.59 -5.34 6.11
CA THR A 96 10.46 -6.18 5.69
C THR A 96 9.22 -5.37 5.39
N VAL A 97 8.41 -5.86 4.45
CA VAL A 97 7.06 -5.36 4.15
C VAL A 97 6.11 -6.55 4.06
N GLY A 98 5.10 -6.57 4.92
CA GLY A 98 4.13 -7.67 4.93
C GLY A 98 3.36 -7.76 6.23
N LYS A 99 2.75 -8.91 6.46
CA LYS A 99 1.96 -9.25 7.66
C LYS A 99 2.15 -10.73 7.99
N ILE A 100 2.34 -11.01 9.26
CA ILE A 100 2.47 -12.38 9.80
C ILE A 100 1.23 -12.65 10.66
N ASN A 101 0.36 -13.55 10.22
CA ASN A 101 -0.88 -13.87 10.96
C ASN A 101 -0.64 -14.88 12.09
N ASN A 102 0.29 -15.80 11.90
CA ASN A 102 0.70 -16.82 12.88
C ASN A 102 1.92 -16.41 13.72
N ALA A 103 2.12 -15.09 13.93
CA ALA A 103 3.30 -14.58 14.65
C ALA A 103 3.46 -15.20 16.03
N GLN A 104 2.38 -15.32 16.82
CA GLN A 104 2.45 -15.87 18.18
C GLN A 104 2.90 -17.33 18.19
N GLU A 105 2.40 -18.17 17.28
CA GLU A 105 2.80 -19.58 17.16
C GLU A 105 4.30 -19.71 16.83
N ILE A 106 4.77 -18.88 15.89
CA ILE A 106 6.20 -18.86 15.52
C ILE A 106 7.05 -18.38 16.70
N ILE A 107 6.64 -17.33 17.40
CA ILE A 107 7.32 -16.81 18.60
C ILE A 107 7.44 -17.90 19.66
N ASP A 108 6.35 -18.59 19.98
CA ASP A 108 6.31 -19.63 20.99
C ASP A 108 7.25 -20.80 20.62
N THR A 109 7.29 -21.14 19.34
CA THR A 109 8.20 -22.18 18.82
C THR A 109 9.67 -21.76 18.96
N ILE A 110 10.03 -20.54 18.60
CA ILE A 110 11.40 -20.03 18.70
C ILE A 110 11.84 -19.91 20.16
N LEU A 111 10.98 -19.44 21.05
CA LEU A 111 11.28 -19.28 22.48
C LEU A 111 11.52 -20.61 23.20
N GLN A 112 11.00 -21.75 22.71
CA GLN A 112 11.34 -23.08 23.23
C GLN A 112 12.84 -23.38 23.11
N GLY A 113 13.53 -22.79 22.11
CA GLY A 113 14.97 -22.87 21.95
C GLY A 113 15.77 -22.01 22.93
N ARG A 114 15.14 -21.38 23.93
CA ARG A 114 15.75 -20.49 24.94
C ARG A 114 16.45 -19.27 24.35
N THR A 115 15.93 -18.74 23.24
CA THR A 115 16.33 -17.46 22.67
C THR A 115 15.49 -16.32 23.26
N HIS A 116 15.70 -15.09 22.82
CA HIS A 116 14.97 -13.92 23.27
C HIS A 116 14.85 -12.92 22.12
N PHE A 117 13.90 -11.99 22.26
CA PHE A 117 13.70 -10.87 21.36
C PHE A 117 14.03 -9.55 22.07
N PHE A 118 14.63 -8.60 21.36
CA PHE A 118 15.07 -7.32 21.91
C PHE A 118 14.22 -6.14 21.46
N GLU A 119 13.75 -6.18 20.20
CA GLU A 119 13.02 -5.08 19.61
C GLU A 119 11.52 -5.26 19.83
N MET A 120 10.99 -4.49 20.79
CA MET A 120 9.57 -4.48 21.10
C MET A 120 8.92 -3.24 20.51
N SER A 121 7.79 -3.41 19.83
CA SER A 121 6.97 -2.32 19.28
C SER A 121 5.59 -2.33 19.93
N ASN A 122 5.30 -1.31 20.75
CA ASN A 122 4.02 -1.17 21.48
C ASN A 122 3.65 -2.38 22.38
N GLY A 123 4.64 -3.04 22.95
CA GLY A 123 4.44 -4.23 23.79
C GLY A 123 4.42 -5.57 23.03
N GLU A 124 4.55 -5.53 21.70
CA GLU A 124 4.63 -6.70 20.84
C GLU A 124 6.04 -6.86 20.27
N ILE A 125 6.42 -8.08 19.90
CA ILE A 125 7.69 -8.38 19.25
C ILE A 125 7.68 -7.75 17.86
N ASN A 126 8.79 -7.09 17.50
CA ASN A 126 8.97 -6.50 16.18
C ASN A 126 8.92 -7.59 15.09
N ALA A 127 8.00 -7.47 14.14
CA ALA A 127 7.82 -8.47 13.07
C ALA A 127 9.08 -8.65 12.20
N THR A 128 9.88 -7.59 12.01
CA THR A 128 11.14 -7.67 11.25
C THR A 128 12.19 -8.47 12.02
N GLU A 129 12.25 -8.34 13.36
CA GLU A 129 13.12 -9.17 14.20
C GLU A 129 12.67 -10.63 14.19
N LEU A 130 11.34 -10.88 14.23
CA LEU A 130 10.80 -12.22 14.11
C LEU A 130 11.24 -12.90 12.81
N VAL A 131 11.17 -12.18 11.67
CA VAL A 131 11.67 -12.70 10.38
C VAL A 131 13.18 -13.00 10.43
N ALA A 132 13.98 -12.12 11.03
CA ALA A 132 15.41 -12.36 11.21
C ALA A 132 15.67 -13.62 12.05
N ALA A 133 14.91 -13.81 13.14
CA ALA A 133 15.02 -15.00 13.99
C ALA A 133 14.59 -16.29 13.28
N ILE A 134 13.59 -16.23 12.38
CA ILE A 134 13.21 -17.37 11.52
C ILE A 134 14.35 -17.74 10.58
N ILE A 135 14.96 -16.76 9.93
CA ILE A 135 16.08 -16.96 9.01
C ILE A 135 17.25 -17.59 9.73
N ASP A 136 17.51 -17.18 10.95
CA ASP A 136 18.61 -17.68 11.80
C ASP A 136 18.43 -19.14 12.25
N GLN A 137 17.26 -19.77 12.02
CA GLN A 137 17.05 -21.20 12.29
C GLN A 137 17.71 -22.13 11.24
N LYS A 138 18.28 -21.58 10.16
CA LYS A 138 18.90 -22.36 9.07
C LYS A 138 20.37 -21.98 8.89
N ASP A 139 21.14 -22.87 8.27
CA ASP A 139 22.59 -22.72 8.16
C ASP A 139 23.06 -21.65 7.18
N ASN A 140 22.19 -21.16 6.31
CA ASN A 140 22.51 -20.12 5.33
C ASN A 140 21.27 -19.25 5.01
N PHE A 141 21.51 -18.06 4.47
CA PHE A 141 20.43 -17.10 4.13
C PHE A 141 19.39 -17.67 3.16
N ILE A 142 19.80 -18.46 2.17
CA ILE A 142 18.87 -18.97 1.15
C ILE A 142 17.84 -19.90 1.79
N ASP A 143 18.32 -20.87 2.58
CA ASP A 143 17.44 -21.82 3.27
C ASP A 143 16.63 -21.11 4.36
N GLY A 144 17.19 -20.12 5.05
CA GLY A 144 16.50 -19.31 6.04
C GLY A 144 15.37 -18.46 5.42
N ILE A 145 15.61 -17.81 4.29
CA ILE A 145 14.59 -17.04 3.57
C ILE A 145 13.48 -17.95 3.05
N ARG A 146 13.83 -19.10 2.46
CA ARG A 146 12.84 -20.07 1.98
C ARG A 146 11.99 -20.61 3.15
N TYR A 147 12.61 -20.90 4.27
CA TYR A 147 11.92 -21.34 5.47
C TYR A 147 10.94 -20.26 5.96
N ALA A 148 11.35 -18.99 5.99
CA ALA A 148 10.45 -17.89 6.32
C ALA A 148 9.26 -17.77 5.34
N GLN A 149 9.51 -17.90 4.03
CA GLN A 149 8.45 -17.90 3.01
C GLN A 149 7.48 -19.09 3.15
N GLU A 150 7.94 -20.21 3.71
CA GLU A 150 7.13 -21.41 3.90
C GLU A 150 6.24 -21.34 5.14
N ILE A 151 6.78 -20.91 6.29
CA ILE A 151 6.08 -20.98 7.58
C ILE A 151 5.25 -19.73 7.89
N ILE A 152 5.51 -18.59 7.24
CA ILE A 152 4.75 -17.35 7.47
C ILE A 152 3.39 -17.46 6.80
N GLU A 153 2.33 -17.46 7.61
CA GLU A 153 0.97 -17.25 7.14
C GLU A 153 0.71 -15.76 6.97
N GLY A 154 0.48 -15.32 5.73
CA GLY A 154 0.30 -13.93 5.37
C GLY A 154 1.09 -13.55 4.12
N SER A 155 1.93 -12.53 4.23
CA SER A 155 2.82 -12.07 3.16
C SER A 155 4.06 -11.42 3.75
N MET A 156 5.24 -11.71 3.20
CA MET A 156 6.47 -11.10 3.66
C MET A 156 7.52 -10.99 2.54
N SER A 157 7.72 -9.77 2.06
CA SER A 157 8.86 -9.41 1.21
C SER A 157 9.95 -8.75 2.03
N MET A 158 11.22 -8.95 1.70
CA MET A 158 12.33 -8.47 2.49
C MET A 158 13.56 -8.10 1.68
N LEU A 159 14.35 -7.17 2.23
CA LEU A 159 15.70 -6.86 1.79
C LEU A 159 16.68 -7.15 2.94
N ILE A 160 17.80 -7.84 2.65
CA ILE A 160 18.83 -8.14 3.65
C ILE A 160 20.17 -7.60 3.15
N LEU A 161 20.68 -6.61 3.86
CA LEU A 161 21.98 -6.00 3.61
C LEU A 161 23.08 -6.79 4.30
N THR A 162 24.06 -7.23 3.54
CA THR A 162 25.25 -7.94 4.01
C THR A 162 26.52 -7.27 3.46
N PRO A 163 27.72 -7.63 4.01
CA PRO A 163 29.00 -7.16 3.43
C PRO A 163 29.24 -7.60 1.97
N LYS A 164 28.47 -8.56 1.47
CA LYS A 164 28.63 -9.15 0.13
C LYS A 164 27.58 -8.66 -0.89
N GLY A 165 26.64 -7.82 -0.47
CA GLY A 165 25.54 -7.32 -1.29
C GLY A 165 24.20 -7.34 -0.57
N VAL A 166 23.13 -7.09 -1.32
CA VAL A 166 21.76 -7.04 -0.81
C VAL A 166 20.97 -8.22 -1.34
N TYR A 167 20.47 -9.07 -0.44
CA TYR A 167 19.50 -10.12 -0.78
C TYR A 167 18.13 -9.50 -0.93
N LEU A 168 17.43 -9.90 -1.99
CA LEU A 168 16.08 -9.52 -2.34
C LEU A 168 15.21 -10.77 -2.27
N ALA A 169 14.14 -10.77 -1.49
CA ALA A 169 13.23 -11.89 -1.41
C ALA A 169 11.79 -11.42 -1.52
N ARG A 170 11.14 -11.73 -2.64
CA ARG A 170 9.72 -11.46 -2.86
C ARG A 170 8.87 -12.50 -2.12
N ASP A 171 7.74 -12.10 -1.60
CA ASP A 171 6.85 -12.99 -0.88
C ASP A 171 6.43 -14.22 -1.74
N LYS A 172 6.04 -15.30 -1.08
CA LYS A 172 5.75 -16.61 -1.70
C LYS A 172 4.81 -16.52 -2.92
N TYR A 173 3.79 -15.67 -2.86
CA TYR A 173 2.81 -15.47 -3.91
C TYR A 173 2.98 -14.14 -4.67
N GLY A 174 4.04 -13.38 -4.41
CA GLY A 174 4.31 -12.12 -5.07
C GLY A 174 3.26 -11.04 -4.82
N ARG A 175 2.63 -11.01 -3.63
CA ARG A 175 1.56 -10.06 -3.30
C ARG A 175 2.02 -8.61 -3.31
N THR A 176 3.30 -8.38 -3.02
CA THR A 176 3.98 -7.10 -3.15
C THR A 176 5.10 -7.18 -4.18
N PRO A 177 5.36 -6.10 -4.93
CA PRO A 177 6.41 -6.10 -5.94
C PRO A 177 7.81 -5.97 -5.33
N ILE A 178 8.82 -6.49 -6.02
CA ILE A 178 10.22 -6.09 -5.93
C ILE A 178 10.72 -5.84 -7.33
N ILE A 179 10.90 -4.58 -7.68
CA ILE A 179 11.31 -4.14 -9.00
C ILE A 179 12.79 -3.79 -8.93
N VAL A 180 13.58 -4.29 -9.85
CA VAL A 180 15.02 -4.03 -9.91
C VAL A 180 15.31 -3.01 -11.00
N GLY A 181 16.05 -1.98 -10.64
CA GLY A 181 16.59 -0.97 -11.55
C GLY A 181 18.09 -1.13 -11.73
N LYS A 182 18.59 -0.67 -12.89
CA LYS A 182 20.00 -0.70 -13.23
C LYS A 182 20.46 0.63 -13.83
N LYS A 183 21.63 1.10 -13.43
CA LYS A 183 22.41 2.13 -14.10
C LYS A 183 23.87 1.70 -14.19
N ASP A 184 24.72 2.49 -14.83
CA ASP A 184 26.14 2.15 -14.89
C ASP A 184 26.75 2.08 -13.48
N GLY A 185 27.44 0.98 -13.18
CA GLY A 185 28.06 0.72 -11.89
C GLY A 185 27.13 0.53 -10.69
N ALA A 186 25.81 0.44 -10.90
CA ALA A 186 24.87 0.26 -9.78
C ALA A 186 23.58 -0.49 -10.16
N PHE A 187 23.06 -1.20 -9.16
CA PHE A 187 21.71 -1.76 -9.16
C PHE A 187 20.91 -1.22 -7.97
N CYS A 188 19.60 -1.11 -8.14
CA CYS A 188 18.68 -0.85 -7.02
C CYS A 188 17.50 -1.80 -7.04
N ALA A 189 16.79 -1.91 -5.92
CA ALA A 189 15.56 -2.66 -5.79
C ALA A 189 14.54 -1.80 -5.04
N ALA A 190 13.31 -1.75 -5.51
CA ALA A 190 12.28 -0.89 -4.93
C ALA A 190 10.91 -1.58 -4.92
N PHE A 191 10.05 -1.11 -4.04
CA PHE A 191 8.63 -1.40 -4.05
C PHE A 191 7.92 -0.62 -5.17
N GLU A 192 8.43 0.56 -5.54
CA GLU A 192 7.87 1.51 -6.50
C GLU A 192 8.86 1.81 -7.63
N SER A 193 8.50 1.52 -8.89
CA SER A 193 9.38 1.77 -10.04
C SER A 193 9.61 3.25 -10.37
N PHE A 194 8.68 4.13 -9.99
CA PHE A 194 8.83 5.57 -10.28
C PHE A 194 10.06 6.19 -9.59
N ALA A 195 10.54 5.60 -8.50
CA ALA A 195 11.75 6.03 -7.81
C ALA A 195 13.00 6.00 -8.72
N PHE A 196 12.98 5.20 -9.78
CA PHE A 196 14.13 5.01 -10.67
C PHE A 196 14.40 6.20 -11.57
N LEU A 197 13.36 6.84 -12.09
CA LEU A 197 13.49 7.89 -13.12
C LEU A 197 14.42 9.03 -12.70
N ASN A 198 14.17 9.58 -11.51
CA ASN A 198 14.95 10.72 -11.02
C ASN A 198 16.33 10.34 -10.47
N LEU A 199 16.57 9.06 -10.22
CA LEU A 199 17.86 8.52 -9.76
C LEU A 199 18.72 7.98 -10.90
N GLY A 200 18.21 8.07 -12.14
CA GLY A 200 18.93 7.64 -13.34
C GLY A 200 19.00 6.13 -13.56
N TYR A 201 18.13 5.37 -12.89
CA TYR A 201 17.98 3.94 -13.13
C TYR A 201 16.95 3.65 -14.21
N SER A 202 17.23 2.64 -15.02
CA SER A 202 16.24 2.03 -15.91
C SER A 202 15.70 0.75 -15.26
N THR A 203 14.42 0.45 -15.42
CA THR A 203 13.86 -0.82 -14.97
C THR A 203 14.58 -1.98 -15.66
N TYR A 204 15.13 -2.88 -14.86
CA TYR A 204 15.85 -4.06 -15.35
C TYR A 204 14.94 -5.26 -15.43
N ARG A 205 14.25 -5.62 -14.32
CA ARG A 205 13.19 -6.63 -14.24
C ARG A 205 12.48 -6.59 -12.90
N GLU A 206 11.38 -7.30 -12.81
CA GLU A 206 10.70 -7.59 -11.54
C GLU A 206 11.06 -9.01 -11.07
N LEU A 207 11.14 -9.24 -9.76
CA LEU A 207 11.24 -10.57 -9.19
C LEU A 207 9.89 -11.27 -9.27
N GLY A 208 9.89 -12.57 -9.60
CA GLY A 208 8.68 -13.39 -9.56
C GLY A 208 8.29 -13.82 -8.13
N PRO A 209 7.12 -14.49 -7.96
CA PRO A 209 6.63 -14.92 -6.65
C PRO A 209 7.60 -15.90 -6.00
N GLY A 210 7.94 -15.67 -4.72
CA GLY A 210 8.88 -16.50 -3.95
C GLY A 210 10.32 -16.44 -4.42
N GLU A 211 10.64 -15.62 -5.43
CA GLU A 211 12.01 -15.51 -5.94
C GLU A 211 12.93 -14.89 -4.90
N VAL A 212 14.17 -15.46 -4.82
CA VAL A 212 15.28 -14.90 -4.04
C VAL A 212 16.43 -14.59 -4.98
N ALA A 213 16.96 -13.38 -4.89
CA ALA A 213 18.13 -12.92 -5.64
C ALA A 213 19.13 -12.21 -4.72
N VAL A 214 20.39 -12.13 -5.14
CA VAL A 214 21.39 -11.26 -4.53
C VAL A 214 21.82 -10.21 -5.54
N MET A 215 21.86 -8.97 -5.09
CA MET A 215 22.22 -7.78 -5.85
C MET A 215 23.57 -7.27 -5.36
N THR A 216 24.50 -7.09 -6.28
CA THR A 216 25.78 -6.42 -6.09
C THR A 216 25.89 -5.23 -7.05
N SER A 217 26.99 -4.46 -6.99
CA SER A 217 27.22 -3.36 -7.93
C SER A 217 27.35 -3.81 -9.39
N ASP A 218 27.75 -5.05 -9.62
CA ASP A 218 28.06 -5.59 -10.95
C ASP A 218 26.96 -6.50 -11.51
N ALA A 219 26.19 -7.16 -10.64
CA ALA A 219 25.26 -8.20 -11.05
C ALA A 219 24.05 -8.35 -10.12
N LEU A 220 22.93 -8.82 -10.72
CA LEU A 220 21.81 -9.43 -10.04
C LEU A 220 21.84 -10.93 -10.33
N LYS A 221 22.00 -11.75 -9.30
CA LYS A 221 22.05 -13.22 -9.40
C LYS A 221 20.82 -13.83 -8.74
N THR A 222 19.99 -14.54 -9.51
CA THR A 222 18.90 -15.37 -8.96
C THR A 222 19.48 -16.57 -8.20
N LEU A 223 19.05 -16.76 -6.97
CA LEU A 223 19.44 -17.83 -6.07
C LEU A 223 18.34 -18.89 -5.93
N VAL A 224 17.08 -18.46 -5.94
CA VAL A 224 15.88 -19.31 -5.95
C VAL A 224 14.99 -18.84 -7.09
N LEU A 225 14.64 -19.74 -7.98
CA LEU A 225 13.74 -19.44 -9.11
C LEU A 225 12.33 -19.10 -8.63
N PRO A 226 11.60 -18.26 -9.37
CA PRO A 226 10.23 -17.91 -9.01
C PRO A 226 9.29 -19.11 -9.03
N GLY A 227 8.30 -19.09 -8.16
CA GLY A 227 7.17 -20.01 -8.18
C GLY A 227 6.24 -19.74 -9.37
N LYS A 228 5.30 -20.65 -9.57
CA LYS A 228 4.32 -20.56 -10.69
C LYS A 228 3.07 -19.76 -10.30
N GLU A 229 2.72 -19.76 -9.02
CA GLU A 229 1.49 -19.14 -8.53
C GLU A 229 1.79 -17.69 -8.10
N MET A 230 1.06 -16.75 -8.72
CA MET A 230 1.10 -15.34 -8.38
C MET A 230 -0.26 -14.91 -7.82
N LYS A 231 -0.24 -14.03 -6.84
CA LYS A 231 -1.42 -13.36 -6.26
C LYS A 231 -1.07 -11.91 -5.92
N ILE A 232 -0.63 -11.13 -6.93
CA ILE A 232 -0.27 -9.73 -6.69
C ILE A 232 -1.50 -8.93 -6.23
N CYS A 233 -1.30 -8.03 -5.28
CA CYS A 233 -2.37 -7.25 -4.70
C CYS A 233 -2.97 -6.27 -5.72
N THR A 234 -4.24 -6.42 -6.08
CA THR A 234 -4.93 -5.55 -7.04
C THR A 234 -5.07 -4.11 -6.52
N PHE A 235 -5.09 -3.92 -5.20
CA PHE A 235 -5.16 -2.60 -4.57
C PHE A 235 -3.94 -1.72 -4.86
N LEU A 236 -2.83 -2.28 -5.35
CA LEU A 236 -1.67 -1.52 -5.81
C LEU A 236 -2.07 -0.55 -6.93
N TRP A 237 -2.86 -1.01 -7.90
CA TRP A 237 -3.33 -0.14 -8.99
C TRP A 237 -4.49 0.76 -8.57
N ILE A 238 -5.39 0.28 -7.74
CA ILE A 238 -6.57 1.05 -7.34
C ILE A 238 -6.19 2.26 -6.48
N TYR A 239 -5.29 2.06 -5.50
CA TYR A 239 -5.00 3.10 -4.50
C TYR A 239 -3.52 3.30 -4.18
N TYR A 240 -2.78 2.21 -3.81
CA TYR A 240 -1.48 2.35 -3.17
C TYR A 240 -0.37 2.79 -4.11
N GLY A 241 -0.35 2.28 -5.32
CA GLY A 241 0.69 2.55 -6.29
C GLY A 241 0.74 4.03 -6.67
N TYR A 242 1.95 4.55 -6.76
CA TYR A 242 2.14 5.90 -7.27
C TYR A 242 1.77 5.95 -8.76
N PRO A 243 1.12 7.01 -9.26
CA PRO A 243 0.61 7.07 -10.63
C PRO A 243 1.60 6.68 -11.73
N SER A 244 2.86 7.11 -11.60
CA SER A 244 3.91 6.80 -12.58
C SER A 244 4.63 5.46 -12.36
N SER A 245 4.21 4.66 -11.37
CA SER A 245 4.73 3.31 -11.18
C SER A 245 4.11 2.30 -12.14
N THR A 246 4.85 1.23 -12.37
CA THR A 246 4.43 0.09 -13.20
C THR A 246 4.71 -1.20 -12.42
N TYR A 247 3.71 -2.10 -12.36
CA TYR A 247 3.83 -3.42 -11.75
C TYR A 247 3.40 -4.47 -12.76
N GLU A 248 4.15 -5.55 -12.90
CA GLU A 248 3.90 -6.64 -13.86
C GLU A 248 3.58 -6.10 -15.28
N GLY A 249 4.30 -5.04 -15.69
CA GLY A 249 4.13 -4.39 -16.99
C GLY A 249 2.93 -3.46 -17.13
N VAL A 250 2.11 -3.27 -16.09
CA VAL A 250 0.91 -2.42 -16.13
C VAL A 250 1.14 -1.13 -15.34
N ASN A 251 1.04 0.02 -16.02
CA ASN A 251 1.16 1.33 -15.39
C ASN A 251 -0.09 1.65 -14.54
N VAL A 252 0.12 2.27 -13.38
CA VAL A 252 -0.94 2.58 -12.41
C VAL A 252 -1.92 3.62 -12.95
N GLU A 253 -1.43 4.72 -13.50
CA GLU A 253 -2.30 5.81 -14.00
C GLU A 253 -3.14 5.36 -15.18
N GLU A 254 -2.53 4.64 -16.14
CA GLU A 254 -3.23 4.09 -17.30
C GLU A 254 -4.31 3.09 -16.90
N MET A 255 -4.03 2.21 -15.92
CA MET A 255 -5.03 1.30 -15.38
C MET A 255 -6.22 2.07 -14.77
N ARG A 256 -5.96 3.14 -14.00
CA ARG A 256 -7.01 3.96 -13.39
C ARG A 256 -7.88 4.64 -14.45
N TYR A 257 -7.30 5.07 -15.57
CA TYR A 257 -8.09 5.60 -16.70
C TYR A 257 -9.00 4.52 -17.28
N ARG A 258 -8.49 3.31 -17.58
CA ARG A 258 -9.31 2.20 -18.05
C ARG A 258 -10.42 1.82 -17.07
N CYS A 259 -10.12 1.79 -15.79
CA CYS A 259 -11.08 1.55 -14.71
C CYS A 259 -12.23 2.58 -14.75
N GLY A 260 -11.92 3.86 -14.86
CA GLY A 260 -12.91 4.93 -14.99
C GLY A 260 -13.76 4.81 -16.26
N GLN A 261 -13.17 4.43 -17.39
CA GLN A 261 -13.90 4.19 -18.65
C GLN A 261 -14.92 3.05 -18.50
N LEU A 262 -14.53 1.92 -17.89
CA LEU A 262 -15.44 0.79 -17.67
C LEU A 262 -16.56 1.13 -16.69
N LEU A 263 -16.29 1.94 -15.67
CA LEU A 263 -17.33 2.51 -14.81
C LEU A 263 -18.37 3.31 -15.61
N ALA A 264 -17.90 4.19 -16.49
CA ALA A 264 -18.78 5.05 -17.31
C ALA A 264 -19.68 4.23 -18.26
N ARG A 265 -19.15 3.19 -18.89
CA ARG A 265 -19.91 2.33 -19.81
C ARG A 265 -21.11 1.65 -19.16
N ARG A 266 -21.06 1.43 -17.85
CA ARG A 266 -22.14 0.79 -17.10
C ARG A 266 -23.03 1.76 -16.35
N ASP A 267 -22.73 3.06 -16.40
CA ASP A 267 -23.51 4.06 -15.70
C ASP A 267 -24.56 4.72 -16.60
N ASN A 268 -25.69 5.07 -16.02
CA ASN A 268 -26.78 5.73 -16.70
C ASN A 268 -27.11 7.12 -16.12
N VAL A 269 -26.39 7.54 -15.09
CA VAL A 269 -26.55 8.87 -14.49
C VAL A 269 -25.98 9.93 -15.42
N LYS A 270 -26.64 11.07 -15.48
CA LYS A 270 -26.23 12.22 -16.31
C LYS A 270 -25.99 13.45 -15.43
N PRO A 271 -24.86 13.49 -14.73
CA PRO A 271 -24.48 14.64 -13.92
C PRO A 271 -24.02 15.80 -14.80
N ASP A 272 -24.00 17.01 -14.25
CA ASP A 272 -23.44 18.18 -14.93
C ASP A 272 -21.90 18.08 -15.04
N ILE A 273 -21.25 17.50 -14.04
CA ILE A 273 -19.79 17.34 -13.99
C ILE A 273 -19.37 16.02 -13.34
N VAL A 274 -18.21 15.54 -13.76
CA VAL A 274 -17.48 14.44 -13.13
C VAL A 274 -16.29 15.00 -12.36
N ALA A 275 -16.04 14.52 -11.15
CA ALA A 275 -14.91 14.92 -10.33
C ALA A 275 -14.31 13.73 -9.59
N GLY A 276 -13.01 13.79 -9.31
CA GLY A 276 -12.34 12.83 -8.45
C GLY A 276 -12.17 13.37 -7.04
N VAL A 277 -12.30 12.50 -6.05
CA VAL A 277 -11.84 12.82 -4.70
C VAL A 277 -10.31 12.90 -4.73
N PRO A 278 -9.72 14.05 -4.41
CA PRO A 278 -8.25 14.21 -4.53
C PRO A 278 -7.49 13.42 -3.46
N ASP A 279 -6.39 12.75 -3.79
CA ASP A 279 -5.81 12.65 -5.14
C ASP A 279 -6.18 11.31 -5.79
N SER A 280 -6.60 10.32 -5.02
CA SER A 280 -6.78 8.90 -5.39
C SER A 280 -7.88 8.68 -6.44
N GLY A 281 -8.99 9.43 -6.37
CA GLY A 281 -10.09 9.33 -7.31
C GLY A 281 -9.86 10.07 -8.64
N THR A 282 -8.83 10.92 -8.73
CA THR A 282 -8.67 11.85 -9.86
C THR A 282 -8.48 11.14 -11.20
N ALA A 283 -7.57 10.17 -11.27
CA ALA A 283 -7.28 9.45 -12.50
C ALA A 283 -8.49 8.64 -12.99
N HIS A 284 -9.18 7.96 -12.07
CA HIS A 284 -10.42 7.24 -12.37
C HIS A 284 -11.50 8.19 -12.92
N ALA A 285 -11.62 9.41 -12.34
CA ALA A 285 -12.58 10.41 -12.80
C ALA A 285 -12.24 10.96 -14.19
N VAL A 286 -10.97 11.15 -14.52
CA VAL A 286 -10.53 11.53 -15.86
C VAL A 286 -10.90 10.45 -16.87
N GLY A 287 -10.66 9.17 -16.55
CA GLY A 287 -11.07 8.06 -17.40
C GLY A 287 -12.58 8.00 -17.63
N TYR A 288 -13.37 8.19 -16.58
CA TYR A 288 -14.83 8.25 -16.66
C TYR A 288 -15.32 9.42 -17.53
N ALA A 289 -14.77 10.63 -17.33
CA ALA A 289 -15.13 11.80 -18.09
C ALA A 289 -14.82 11.65 -19.59
N ASN A 290 -13.64 11.10 -19.90
CA ASN A 290 -13.24 10.85 -21.29
C ASN A 290 -14.16 9.87 -22.01
N GLU A 291 -14.67 8.84 -21.35
CA GLU A 291 -15.58 7.84 -21.94
C GLU A 291 -17.01 8.37 -22.03
N SER A 292 -17.52 9.02 -20.98
CA SER A 292 -18.90 9.51 -20.91
C SER A 292 -19.16 10.79 -21.72
N GLY A 293 -18.11 11.55 -22.02
CA GLY A 293 -18.21 12.89 -22.61
C GLY A 293 -18.72 13.98 -21.63
N ILE A 294 -18.91 13.65 -20.35
CA ILE A 294 -19.30 14.59 -19.31
C ILE A 294 -18.07 15.37 -18.86
N PRO A 295 -18.14 16.72 -18.72
CA PRO A 295 -16.98 17.52 -18.36
C PRO A 295 -16.35 17.11 -17.02
N PHE A 296 -15.02 16.92 -17.01
CA PHE A 296 -14.26 16.80 -15.78
C PHE A 296 -14.09 18.18 -15.14
N SER A 297 -14.35 18.29 -13.85
CA SER A 297 -14.16 19.52 -13.08
C SER A 297 -13.57 19.22 -11.70
N ARG A 298 -13.04 20.25 -11.05
CA ARG A 298 -12.48 20.16 -9.71
C ARG A 298 -13.31 21.03 -8.75
N PRO A 299 -14.47 20.57 -8.29
CA PRO A 299 -15.36 21.34 -7.42
C PRO A 299 -14.78 21.57 -6.03
N PHE A 300 -13.70 20.90 -5.67
CA PHE A 300 -12.92 21.12 -4.47
C PHE A 300 -11.44 20.84 -4.71
N ILE A 301 -10.59 21.55 -3.99
CA ILE A 301 -9.14 21.47 -4.09
C ILE A 301 -8.58 20.99 -2.75
N LYS A 302 -7.67 20.05 -2.79
CA LYS A 302 -6.92 19.65 -1.61
C LYS A 302 -5.97 20.75 -1.19
N TYR A 303 -6.08 21.18 0.07
CA TYR A 303 -5.16 22.16 0.64
C TYR A 303 -3.81 21.52 0.95
N THR A 304 -2.81 21.84 0.15
CA THR A 304 -1.48 21.19 0.17
C THR A 304 -0.55 21.64 1.31
N PRO A 305 -0.57 22.93 1.81
CA PRO A 305 0.19 23.32 2.99
C PRO A 305 -0.42 22.69 4.23
N THR A 306 -0.46 21.38 4.27
CA THR A 306 -1.21 20.64 5.26
C THR A 306 -0.33 20.28 6.45
N TRP A 307 -0.99 20.30 7.56
CA TRP A 307 -0.65 19.66 8.79
C TRP A 307 -0.18 18.22 8.55
N PRO A 308 0.89 17.77 9.19
CA PRO A 308 1.25 16.37 9.21
C PRO A 308 0.03 15.50 9.53
N ARG A 309 -0.07 14.31 8.93
CA ARG A 309 -1.18 13.35 9.21
C ARG A 309 -1.38 13.06 10.71
N SER A 310 -0.35 13.30 11.52
CA SER A 310 -0.34 13.14 12.97
C SER A 310 -1.15 14.18 13.74
N PHE A 311 -1.48 15.33 13.12
CA PHE A 311 -2.25 16.38 13.78
C PHE A 311 -3.74 16.09 13.73
N MET A 312 -4.18 15.06 14.49
CA MET A 312 -5.60 14.76 14.69
C MET A 312 -5.97 15.10 16.14
N PRO A 313 -6.72 16.19 16.38
CA PRO A 313 -7.16 16.53 17.72
C PRO A 313 -8.05 15.45 18.30
N THR A 314 -8.01 15.29 19.61
CA THR A 314 -8.88 14.36 20.34
C THR A 314 -10.35 14.81 20.37
N ILE A 315 -10.62 16.11 20.20
CA ILE A 315 -11.96 16.71 20.28
C ILE A 315 -12.65 16.64 18.91
N GLN A 316 -13.87 16.09 18.86
CA GLN A 316 -14.63 15.85 17.61
C GLN A 316 -14.88 17.14 16.80
N SER A 317 -15.23 18.26 17.45
CA SER A 317 -15.45 19.54 16.76
C SER A 317 -14.19 20.06 16.04
N LYS A 318 -12.99 19.83 16.63
CA LYS A 318 -11.73 20.17 15.99
C LYS A 318 -11.38 19.20 14.84
N ARG A 319 -11.78 17.93 14.93
CA ARG A 319 -11.63 16.96 13.81
C ARG A 319 -12.46 17.38 12.61
N ASN A 320 -13.72 17.77 12.83
CA ASN A 320 -14.61 18.24 11.77
C ASN A 320 -14.07 19.51 11.10
N LEU A 321 -13.52 20.45 11.89
CA LEU A 321 -12.88 21.64 11.35
C LEU A 321 -11.67 21.30 10.47
N ILE A 322 -10.80 20.39 10.92
CA ILE A 322 -9.63 19.96 10.15
C ILE A 322 -10.02 19.19 8.89
N ALA A 323 -11.08 18.37 8.94
CA ALA A 323 -11.60 17.71 7.75
C ALA A 323 -12.08 18.73 6.71
N LYS A 324 -12.83 19.76 7.13
CA LYS A 324 -13.26 20.89 6.27
C LYS A 324 -12.07 21.69 5.72
N MET A 325 -10.98 21.82 6.47
CA MET A 325 -9.78 22.54 5.99
C MET A 325 -8.97 21.79 4.93
N LYS A 326 -9.15 20.47 4.78
CA LYS A 326 -8.40 19.66 3.81
C LYS A 326 -8.92 19.81 2.38
N LEU A 327 -10.21 20.01 2.22
CA LEU A 327 -10.86 20.13 0.92
C LEU A 327 -11.55 21.50 0.87
N ILE A 328 -11.07 22.39 0.01
CA ILE A 328 -11.61 23.72 -0.17
C ILE A 328 -12.57 23.67 -1.37
N PRO A 329 -13.89 23.94 -1.18
CA PRO A 329 -14.86 23.96 -2.26
C PRO A 329 -14.71 25.18 -3.15
N ILE A 330 -15.15 25.04 -4.38
CA ILE A 330 -15.34 26.12 -5.36
C ILE A 330 -16.84 26.22 -5.63
N GLU A 331 -17.51 27.13 -4.94
CA GLU A 331 -18.97 27.23 -4.96
C GLU A 331 -19.55 27.40 -6.37
N GLU A 332 -18.85 28.12 -7.25
CA GLU A 332 -19.24 28.33 -8.65
C GLU A 332 -19.31 27.03 -9.47
N LEU A 333 -18.57 26.00 -9.05
CA LEU A 333 -18.58 24.67 -9.68
C LEU A 333 -19.55 23.70 -8.99
N ILE A 334 -20.11 24.07 -7.84
CA ILE A 334 -20.96 23.20 -7.01
C ILE A 334 -22.42 23.63 -7.07
N ARG A 335 -22.69 24.95 -6.95
CA ARG A 335 -24.05 25.50 -6.80
C ARG A 335 -24.94 25.10 -7.96
N ASP A 336 -26.11 24.56 -7.63
CA ASP A 336 -27.15 24.11 -8.58
C ASP A 336 -26.68 23.01 -9.56
N LYS A 337 -25.57 22.31 -9.26
CA LYS A 337 -25.01 21.24 -10.10
C LYS A 337 -25.33 19.86 -9.55
N SER A 338 -25.54 18.93 -10.47
CA SER A 338 -25.48 17.49 -10.22
C SER A 338 -24.05 16.99 -10.40
N LEU A 339 -23.44 16.49 -9.31
CA LEU A 339 -22.04 16.10 -9.26
C LEU A 339 -21.91 14.57 -9.24
N LEU A 340 -21.03 14.02 -10.06
CA LEU A 340 -20.61 12.65 -9.95
C LEU A 340 -19.18 12.62 -9.42
N LEU A 341 -19.00 12.05 -8.24
CA LEU A 341 -17.70 11.91 -7.58
C LEU A 341 -17.19 10.49 -7.69
N ILE A 342 -15.94 10.36 -8.09
CA ILE A 342 -15.24 9.09 -8.12
C ILE A 342 -14.19 9.10 -7.01
N ASP A 343 -14.20 8.06 -6.19
CA ASP A 343 -13.15 7.76 -5.21
C ASP A 343 -12.57 6.37 -5.48
N ASP A 344 -11.41 6.06 -4.94
CA ASP A 344 -10.82 4.74 -5.09
C ASP A 344 -11.65 3.66 -4.38
N SER A 345 -12.09 3.92 -3.17
CA SER A 345 -12.81 2.95 -2.32
C SER A 345 -13.61 3.62 -1.20
N ILE A 346 -14.57 2.89 -0.63
CA ILE A 346 -15.24 3.27 0.62
C ILE A 346 -14.86 2.27 1.71
N VAL A 347 -14.04 2.71 2.68
CA VAL A 347 -13.64 1.88 3.83
C VAL A 347 -14.59 2.10 5.01
N ARG A 348 -14.49 3.25 5.70
CA ARG A 348 -15.35 3.63 6.83
C ARG A 348 -16.50 4.55 6.42
N GLY A 349 -16.36 5.22 5.30
CA GLY A 349 -17.33 6.18 4.76
C GLY A 349 -17.40 7.54 5.48
N THR A 350 -16.76 7.71 6.64
CA THR A 350 -16.87 8.95 7.44
C THR A 350 -16.42 10.20 6.68
N GLN A 351 -15.24 10.14 6.05
CA GLN A 351 -14.70 11.28 5.30
C GLN A 351 -15.56 11.61 4.09
N LEU A 352 -16.04 10.59 3.38
CA LEU A 352 -16.86 10.77 2.18
C LEU A 352 -18.24 11.34 2.53
N ARG A 353 -18.82 10.90 3.65
CA ARG A 353 -20.06 11.49 4.19
C ARG A 353 -19.88 12.98 4.52
N GLU A 354 -18.82 13.34 5.25
CA GLU A 354 -18.53 14.74 5.59
C GLU A 354 -18.33 15.59 4.33
N THR A 355 -17.64 15.06 3.32
CA THR A 355 -17.45 15.72 2.02
C THR A 355 -18.80 15.94 1.32
N THR A 356 -19.67 14.95 1.31
CA THR A 356 -20.99 15.01 0.68
C THR A 356 -21.90 16.04 1.38
N GLU A 357 -21.96 16.00 2.72
CA GLU A 357 -22.71 16.99 3.49
C GLU A 357 -22.23 18.41 3.17
N TYR A 358 -20.92 18.60 3.07
CA TYR A 358 -20.33 19.90 2.74
C TYR A 358 -20.65 20.37 1.31
N LEU A 359 -20.74 19.46 0.32
CA LEU A 359 -21.16 19.79 -1.04
C LEU A 359 -22.62 20.24 -1.08
N PHE A 360 -23.52 19.58 -0.33
CA PHE A 360 -24.91 20.03 -0.22
C PHE A 360 -25.01 21.37 0.51
N GLU A 361 -24.25 21.61 1.56
CA GLU A 361 -24.13 22.92 2.23
C GLU A 361 -23.67 24.02 1.25
N SER A 362 -22.82 23.67 0.28
CA SER A 362 -22.31 24.56 -0.77
C SER A 362 -23.28 24.73 -1.96
N GLY A 363 -24.46 24.10 -1.89
CA GLY A 363 -25.53 24.24 -2.87
C GLY A 363 -25.55 23.20 -3.99
N ALA A 364 -24.91 22.06 -3.83
CA ALA A 364 -25.02 20.96 -4.78
C ALA A 364 -26.48 20.48 -4.87
N LYS A 365 -26.97 20.22 -6.08
CA LYS A 365 -28.30 19.68 -6.33
C LYS A 365 -28.37 18.18 -6.09
N GLU A 366 -27.37 17.46 -6.57
CA GLU A 366 -27.21 16.01 -6.44
C GLU A 366 -25.74 15.66 -6.27
N VAL A 367 -25.47 14.58 -5.50
CA VAL A 367 -24.14 14.02 -5.32
C VAL A 367 -24.19 12.52 -5.53
N HIS A 368 -23.67 12.06 -6.66
CA HIS A 368 -23.59 10.67 -7.04
C HIS A 368 -22.18 10.14 -6.78
N ILE A 369 -22.05 8.97 -6.15
CA ILE A 369 -20.75 8.40 -5.79
C ILE A 369 -20.51 7.11 -6.56
N ARG A 370 -19.26 6.99 -7.09
CA ARG A 370 -18.80 5.82 -7.85
C ARG A 370 -17.42 5.39 -7.37
N PRO A 371 -17.35 4.47 -6.41
CA PRO A 371 -16.05 3.88 -6.03
C PRO A 371 -15.45 3.09 -7.18
N ALA A 372 -14.13 3.21 -7.37
CA ALA A 372 -13.38 2.54 -8.43
C ALA A 372 -13.13 1.05 -8.18
N CYS A 373 -13.60 0.53 -7.07
CA CYS A 373 -13.53 -0.90 -6.74
C CYS A 373 -14.86 -1.40 -6.19
N PRO A 374 -15.07 -2.73 -6.09
CA PRO A 374 -16.22 -3.31 -5.40
C PRO A 374 -16.24 -2.96 -3.90
N PRO A 375 -17.36 -3.21 -3.18
CA PRO A 375 -17.43 -3.05 -1.74
C PRO A 375 -16.38 -3.91 -1.03
N LEU A 376 -15.69 -3.35 -0.06
CA LEU A 376 -14.72 -4.08 0.77
C LEU A 376 -15.47 -4.90 1.81
N VAL A 377 -15.62 -6.20 1.59
CA VAL A 377 -16.36 -7.11 2.50
C VAL A 377 -15.42 -7.77 3.50
N TYR A 378 -14.14 -7.98 3.14
CA TYR A 378 -13.16 -8.67 3.96
C TYR A 378 -11.97 -7.78 4.32
N GLY A 379 -11.51 -7.86 5.57
CA GLY A 379 -10.26 -7.25 6.02
C GLY A 379 -9.06 -7.96 5.40
N CYS A 380 -8.02 -7.20 5.00
CA CYS A 380 -6.85 -7.81 4.36
C CYS A 380 -6.09 -8.74 5.31
N LYS A 381 -5.89 -10.01 4.90
CA LYS A 381 -5.07 -11.00 5.63
C LYS A 381 -3.57 -10.88 5.37
N TYR A 382 -3.18 -10.18 4.29
CA TYR A 382 -1.83 -10.29 3.73
C TYR A 382 -0.97 -9.06 3.91
N LEU A 383 -1.60 -7.89 3.96
CA LEU A 383 -0.91 -6.62 4.02
C LEU A 383 -1.52 -5.73 5.10
N ASN A 384 -0.68 -4.96 5.77
CA ASN A 384 -1.10 -4.00 6.80
C ASN A 384 -1.62 -2.70 6.16
N PHE A 385 -2.69 -2.77 5.35
CA PHE A 385 -3.26 -1.61 4.70
C PHE A 385 -4.08 -0.73 5.64
N SER A 386 -4.83 -1.36 6.53
CA SER A 386 -5.69 -0.68 7.47
C SER A 386 -5.07 -0.70 8.87
N ARG A 387 -5.18 0.42 9.58
CA ARG A 387 -4.94 0.48 11.04
C ARG A 387 -6.13 -0.09 11.81
N SER A 388 -7.11 -0.63 11.12
CA SER A 388 -8.31 -1.21 11.68
C SER A 388 -7.94 -2.49 12.43
N ASN A 389 -8.20 -2.50 13.71
CA ASN A 389 -8.04 -3.68 14.56
C ASN A 389 -9.26 -4.61 14.47
N SER A 390 -10.30 -4.23 13.71
CA SER A 390 -11.53 -4.97 13.58
C SER A 390 -12.11 -4.82 12.16
N GLU A 391 -12.61 -5.92 11.60
CA GLU A 391 -13.37 -5.92 10.35
C GLU A 391 -14.66 -5.09 10.44
N MET A 392 -15.21 -4.92 11.66
CA MET A 392 -16.37 -4.05 11.91
C MET A 392 -16.14 -2.57 11.67
N GLU A 393 -14.89 -2.15 11.42
CA GLU A 393 -14.61 -0.80 10.95
C GLU A 393 -14.90 -0.59 9.45
N LEU A 394 -15.10 -1.67 8.69
CA LEU A 394 -15.59 -1.58 7.32
C LEU A 394 -17.07 -1.22 7.33
N ILE A 395 -17.46 -0.19 6.58
CA ILE A 395 -18.88 0.22 6.49
C ILE A 395 -19.77 -0.90 5.97
N THR A 396 -19.28 -1.72 5.05
CA THR A 396 -19.95 -2.90 4.53
C THR A 396 -20.30 -3.90 5.64
N ARG A 397 -19.31 -4.27 6.47
CA ARG A 397 -19.50 -5.20 7.60
C ARG A 397 -20.47 -4.65 8.64
N ASN A 398 -20.36 -3.35 8.92
CA ASN A 398 -21.27 -2.66 9.83
C ASN A 398 -22.72 -2.70 9.31
N VAL A 399 -22.92 -2.42 8.02
CA VAL A 399 -24.24 -2.47 7.38
C VAL A 399 -24.77 -3.90 7.29
N ILE A 400 -23.93 -4.87 6.95
CA ILE A 400 -24.32 -6.29 6.93
C ILE A 400 -24.80 -6.74 8.31
N ALA A 401 -24.05 -6.43 9.38
CA ALA A 401 -24.43 -6.77 10.74
C ALA A 401 -25.78 -6.11 11.15
N GLU A 402 -26.06 -4.89 10.69
CA GLU A 402 -27.38 -4.26 10.92
C GLU A 402 -28.51 -4.96 10.15
N LEU A 403 -28.26 -5.37 8.91
CA LEU A 403 -29.28 -6.03 8.08
C LEU A 403 -29.62 -7.45 8.55
N GLU A 404 -28.61 -8.18 9.06
CA GLU A 404 -28.76 -9.58 9.49
C GLU A 404 -28.98 -9.71 11.02
N GLY A 405 -28.84 -8.61 11.77
CA GLY A 405 -29.07 -8.59 13.22
C GLY A 405 -27.88 -9.08 14.06
N GLY A 406 -26.69 -9.16 13.51
CA GLY A 406 -25.46 -9.59 14.20
C GLY A 406 -24.37 -10.11 13.27
N ASP A 407 -23.42 -10.85 13.82
CA ASP A 407 -22.35 -11.49 13.06
C ASP A 407 -22.91 -12.58 12.12
N VAL A 408 -22.30 -12.71 10.95
CA VAL A 408 -22.72 -13.61 9.89
C VAL A 408 -21.63 -14.59 9.48
N SER A 409 -22.02 -15.72 8.91
CA SER A 409 -21.10 -16.72 8.34
C SER A 409 -20.48 -16.25 7.03
N ASP A 410 -19.40 -16.90 6.61
CA ASP A 410 -18.73 -16.61 5.33
C ASP A 410 -19.66 -16.83 4.13
N GLU A 411 -20.57 -17.82 4.17
CA GLU A 411 -21.54 -18.07 3.11
C GLU A 411 -22.45 -16.85 2.90
N VAL A 412 -22.92 -16.24 3.99
CA VAL A 412 -23.73 -15.01 3.93
C VAL A 412 -22.92 -13.85 3.39
N LEU A 413 -21.65 -13.71 3.80
CA LEU A 413 -20.75 -12.68 3.25
C LEU A 413 -20.54 -12.83 1.74
N GLN A 414 -20.45 -14.05 1.22
CA GLN A 414 -20.34 -14.30 -0.22
C GLN A 414 -21.58 -13.81 -0.98
N GLU A 415 -22.79 -13.93 -0.40
CA GLU A 415 -24.00 -13.35 -1.01
C GLU A 415 -23.92 -11.81 -1.09
N TYR A 416 -23.34 -11.15 -0.07
CA TYR A 416 -23.10 -9.70 -0.08
C TYR A 416 -21.97 -9.27 -1.01
N ALA A 417 -21.04 -10.16 -1.37
CA ALA A 417 -19.99 -9.90 -2.34
C ALA A 417 -20.45 -10.09 -3.79
N ASP A 418 -21.56 -10.80 -4.02
CA ASP A 418 -22.13 -11.05 -5.35
C ASP A 418 -23.02 -9.88 -5.79
N TYR A 419 -22.56 -9.08 -6.75
CA TYR A 419 -23.28 -7.92 -7.27
C TYR A 419 -24.65 -8.25 -7.91
N THR A 420 -24.95 -9.50 -8.19
CA THR A 420 -26.24 -9.95 -8.74
C THR A 420 -27.25 -10.29 -7.67
N SER A 421 -26.84 -10.38 -6.41
CA SER A 421 -27.72 -10.78 -5.30
C SER A 421 -28.58 -9.62 -4.78
N GLU A 422 -29.76 -9.94 -4.24
CA GLU A 422 -30.61 -8.96 -3.55
C GLU A 422 -29.95 -8.41 -2.28
N LYS A 423 -29.14 -9.22 -1.58
CA LYS A 423 -28.42 -8.80 -0.38
C LYS A 423 -27.39 -7.73 -0.70
N TYR A 424 -26.65 -7.91 -1.79
CA TYR A 424 -25.72 -6.88 -2.28
C TYR A 424 -26.44 -5.55 -2.52
N GLN A 425 -27.58 -5.57 -3.23
CA GLN A 425 -28.32 -4.34 -3.52
C GLN A 425 -28.83 -3.68 -2.24
N LYS A 426 -29.39 -4.44 -1.29
CA LYS A 426 -29.83 -3.92 0.02
C LYS A 426 -28.68 -3.27 0.80
N MET A 427 -27.49 -3.88 0.77
CA MET A 427 -26.30 -3.32 1.41
C MET A 427 -25.90 -1.98 0.74
N VAL A 428 -25.85 -1.92 -0.59
CA VAL A 428 -25.51 -0.70 -1.33
C VAL A 428 -26.50 0.42 -1.06
N ASP A 429 -27.81 0.12 -1.07
CA ASP A 429 -28.86 1.08 -0.76
C ASP A 429 -28.74 1.62 0.67
N LYS A 430 -28.45 0.74 1.62
CA LYS A 430 -28.26 1.13 3.03
C LYS A 430 -27.01 1.97 3.25
N ILE A 431 -25.90 1.67 2.56
CA ILE A 431 -24.68 2.50 2.57
C ILE A 431 -24.98 3.87 1.99
N CYS A 432 -25.71 3.92 0.85
CA CYS A 432 -26.11 5.17 0.18
C CYS A 432 -26.93 6.05 1.13
N GLU A 433 -27.94 5.50 1.81
CA GLU A 433 -28.75 6.18 2.80
C GLU A 433 -27.92 6.72 3.97
N LYS A 434 -27.06 5.88 4.57
CA LYS A 434 -26.21 6.25 5.73
C LYS A 434 -25.23 7.38 5.42
N LEU A 435 -24.72 7.39 4.19
CA LEU A 435 -23.72 8.38 3.76
C LEU A 435 -24.36 9.58 3.06
N LYS A 436 -25.71 9.61 2.93
CA LYS A 436 -26.51 10.69 2.37
C LYS A 436 -26.18 11.02 0.91
N PHE A 437 -25.84 9.99 0.11
CA PHE A 437 -25.61 10.16 -1.31
C PHE A 437 -26.94 10.21 -2.07
N THR A 438 -26.96 10.92 -3.20
CA THR A 438 -28.09 10.86 -4.15
C THR A 438 -28.15 9.48 -4.80
N SER A 439 -27.01 8.91 -5.17
CA SER A 439 -26.89 7.52 -5.60
C SER A 439 -25.50 6.96 -5.37
N LEU A 440 -25.43 5.65 -5.18
CA LEU A 440 -24.20 4.90 -5.02
C LEU A 440 -24.18 3.71 -5.98
N ARG A 441 -23.08 3.53 -6.69
CA ARG A 441 -22.81 2.30 -7.47
C ARG A 441 -21.33 1.98 -7.37
N PHE A 442 -21.00 0.80 -6.88
CA PHE A 442 -19.64 0.29 -6.86
C PHE A 442 -19.24 -0.26 -8.24
N HIS A 443 -17.94 -0.30 -8.50
CA HIS A 443 -17.41 -1.01 -9.66
C HIS A 443 -17.66 -2.51 -9.54
N ARG A 444 -17.81 -3.19 -10.68
CA ARG A 444 -17.88 -4.65 -10.72
C ARG A 444 -16.48 -5.22 -10.64
N LEU A 445 -16.35 -6.37 -9.97
CA LEU A 445 -15.05 -7.04 -9.85
C LEU A 445 -14.47 -7.41 -11.21
N ASP A 446 -15.27 -8.00 -12.09
CA ASP A 446 -14.85 -8.43 -13.41
C ASP A 446 -14.32 -7.27 -14.26
N ASP A 447 -15.04 -6.15 -14.29
CA ASP A 447 -14.63 -4.96 -15.04
C ASP A 447 -13.34 -4.34 -14.45
N MET A 448 -13.20 -4.35 -13.14
CA MET A 448 -11.99 -3.86 -12.47
C MET A 448 -10.77 -4.73 -12.83
N LEU A 449 -10.93 -6.06 -12.85
CA LEU A 449 -9.88 -7.00 -13.26
C LEU A 449 -9.55 -6.84 -14.75
N GLU A 450 -10.55 -6.62 -15.61
CA GLU A 450 -10.36 -6.26 -17.01
C GLU A 450 -9.52 -4.98 -17.15
N ALA A 451 -9.79 -3.96 -16.32
CA ALA A 451 -9.01 -2.71 -16.33
C ALA A 451 -7.53 -2.92 -15.98
N VAL A 452 -7.23 -3.85 -15.08
CA VAL A 452 -5.83 -4.22 -14.77
C VAL A 452 -5.17 -4.88 -15.98
N GLY A 453 -5.86 -5.79 -16.66
CA GLY A 453 -5.36 -6.42 -17.88
C GLY A 453 -4.33 -7.54 -17.65
N ILE A 454 -4.30 -8.09 -16.44
CA ILE A 454 -3.53 -9.28 -16.06
C ILE A 454 -4.52 -10.41 -15.84
N GLU A 455 -4.10 -11.66 -16.09
CA GLU A 455 -4.96 -12.82 -15.86
C GLU A 455 -5.52 -12.82 -14.43
N PRO A 456 -6.85 -12.93 -14.26
CA PRO A 456 -7.51 -12.81 -12.96
C PRO A 456 -6.94 -13.75 -11.88
N GLU A 457 -6.45 -14.92 -12.26
CA GLU A 457 -5.86 -15.92 -11.38
C GLU A 457 -4.55 -15.44 -10.71
N LYS A 458 -3.87 -14.48 -11.33
CA LYS A 458 -2.65 -13.86 -10.82
C LYS A 458 -2.91 -12.68 -9.87
N LEU A 459 -4.16 -12.26 -9.74
CA LEU A 459 -4.56 -11.10 -8.95
C LEU A 459 -5.15 -11.52 -7.60
N CYS A 460 -4.76 -10.83 -6.54
CA CYS A 460 -5.37 -11.00 -5.22
C CYS A 460 -6.64 -10.15 -5.13
N THR A 461 -7.78 -10.81 -4.93
CA THR A 461 -9.10 -10.18 -4.81
C THR A 461 -9.75 -10.38 -3.44
N TYR A 462 -9.00 -10.89 -2.46
CA TYR A 462 -9.49 -11.30 -1.15
C TYR A 462 -10.36 -10.23 -0.45
N CYS A 463 -9.98 -8.94 -0.52
CA CYS A 463 -10.70 -7.85 0.13
C CYS A 463 -12.18 -7.74 -0.32
N TRP A 464 -12.51 -8.19 -1.52
CA TRP A 464 -13.83 -8.05 -2.13
C TRP A 464 -14.66 -9.33 -2.05
N ASN A 465 -14.03 -10.50 -2.26
CA ASN A 465 -14.74 -11.78 -2.40
C ASN A 465 -14.28 -12.89 -1.43
N GLY A 466 -13.31 -12.62 -0.55
CA GLY A 466 -12.80 -13.60 0.41
C GLY A 466 -12.04 -14.78 -0.20
N LYS A 467 -11.79 -14.78 -1.53
CA LYS A 467 -11.12 -15.89 -2.22
C LYS A 467 -9.61 -15.69 -2.27
N GLU A 468 -8.90 -16.79 -2.04
CA GLU A 468 -7.42 -16.84 -2.08
C GLU A 468 -6.90 -17.23 -3.45
#